data_95aa5760ca043251bc7a91d51a248b6b
#
_entry.id   95aa5760ca043251bc7a91d51a248b6b
#
_cell.length_a   1.000
_cell.length_b   1.000
_cell.length_c   1.000
_cell.angle_alpha   90.00
_cell.angle_beta   90.00
_cell.angle_gamma   90.00
#
_symmetry.space_group_name_H-M   'P 1'
#
loop_
_entity.id
_entity.type
_entity.pdbx_description
1 polymer ?
#
loop_
_entity_poly.entity_id
_entity_poly.type
_entity_poly.pdbx_seq_one_letter_code
_entity_poly.pdbx_strand_id
1 'polypeptide(L)'
;MRVVTPENANLSVNSIRLIEGVDEEIPFDKARKIFDEKKYEDPPMRGRQQMAPLSANGLVTTEGNIVRVTELGKLIIEDKVAFSELMLNFAFKFQVPQPDHRKYTIENGYCIKPFTGSLALIDAVNKIWQAKGNNPVGLKWEEFCTFVPTLIDFNEIQKQAQLVVDIREKVAKGKDQLDREAIWKSHVTTYLSTILDAREKLDFVKLTDTLRDYGDNTYRYFSQSQFFKLRGGGNYVDISEISAAQVNLLIENREFEPLHMNSKSEYERYVGDLTSFTPPWALPKFAKVVREQLEELLEEKGIDISHVTKQKTVYTVPSMLREDPELVALRNALKGANVRSLISESMTPEFLEACAVDYERLASRLDVVGGIERRLKRPAQLEWLTYKALLAINDLVEIKPNYPTDDEGYPIFTAGAGVPDLEVFYSDFNAVCEVTMLTNRDQWLAEGQPVQRHLFEFARKHPDKEAIGIFIAPVLHRDTRNTFKQSFYGGYDEIDSLKIIPFEFKNWTSVVRQLAIAKSEGKAITQSGFKGYLESMLPISGKIETTDDWWNRISAQDNILEFVG
;
A
#
# COMPACT_ATOMS: atom_id res chain seq x y z
N MET A 1 -0.61 3.93 -7.44
CA MET A 1 -1.52 3.89 -8.58
C MET A 1 -2.92 3.92 -8.01
N ARG A 2 -3.63 5.03 -8.04
CA ARG A 2 -5.05 4.99 -7.75
C ARG A 2 -5.66 4.24 -8.92
N VAL A 3 -6.06 3.01 -8.69
CA VAL A 3 -6.95 2.32 -9.59
C VAL A 3 -8.14 3.23 -9.73
N VAL A 4 -8.44 3.47 -10.92
CA VAL A 4 -9.52 4.19 -11.47
C VAL A 4 -10.77 3.99 -10.66
N THR A 5 -11.00 4.87 -9.69
CA THR A 5 -12.33 4.99 -9.12
C THR A 5 -13.15 5.94 -9.97
N PRO A 6 -14.47 5.72 -10.05
CA PRO A 6 -15.37 6.57 -10.82
C PRO A 6 -15.22 8.08 -10.55
N GLU A 7 -14.80 8.48 -9.39
CA GLU A 7 -14.78 9.86 -8.91
C GLU A 7 -13.44 10.58 -9.04
N ASN A 8 -12.32 9.85 -8.94
CA ASN A 8 -10.98 10.35 -9.25
C ASN A 8 -10.61 10.18 -10.72
N ALA A 9 -11.55 9.66 -11.42
CA ALA A 9 -11.46 9.32 -12.77
C ALA A 9 -11.45 10.47 -13.66
N ASN A 10 -10.85 11.32 -13.27
CA ASN A 10 -10.49 12.15 -14.32
C ASN A 10 -10.47 11.42 -15.62
N LEU A 11 -10.31 11.23 -16.53
CA LEU A 11 -10.14 10.80 -17.86
C LEU A 11 -10.05 9.29 -18.08
N SER A 12 -9.36 8.55 -17.23
CA SER A 12 -9.20 7.10 -17.40
C SER A 12 -10.49 6.30 -17.14
N VAL A 13 -11.36 6.74 -16.22
CA VAL A 13 -12.68 6.12 -16.01
C VAL A 13 -13.69 6.53 -17.06
N ASN A 14 -13.66 7.77 -17.52
CA ASN A 14 -14.49 8.13 -18.66
C ASN A 14 -14.09 7.32 -19.90
N SER A 15 -12.80 6.99 -20.05
CA SER A 15 -12.31 6.06 -21.08
C SER A 15 -12.81 4.64 -20.82
N ILE A 16 -12.74 4.14 -19.59
CA ILE A 16 -13.24 2.81 -19.21
C ILE A 16 -14.77 2.76 -19.27
N ARG A 17 -15.48 3.77 -18.78
CA ARG A 17 -16.95 3.84 -18.90
C ARG A 17 -17.46 3.96 -20.33
N LEU A 18 -16.74 4.63 -21.19
CA LEU A 18 -17.03 4.64 -22.62
C LEU A 18 -16.86 3.25 -23.25
N ILE A 19 -15.95 2.47 -22.66
CA ILE A 19 -15.67 1.10 -23.08
C ILE A 19 -16.70 0.13 -22.46
N GLU A 20 -17.20 0.40 -21.25
CA GLU A 20 -18.19 -0.40 -20.51
C GLU A 20 -19.60 -0.36 -21.13
N GLY A 21 -20.01 0.77 -21.65
CA GLY A 21 -21.37 0.96 -22.24
C GLY A 21 -21.53 0.40 -23.64
N VAL A 22 -20.54 -0.29 -24.18
CA VAL A 22 -20.52 -0.73 -25.57
C VAL A 22 -19.81 -2.08 -25.64
N ASP A 23 -20.57 -3.13 -25.92
CA ASP A 23 -20.03 -4.43 -26.36
C ASP A 23 -19.23 -4.30 -27.68
N GLU A 24 -18.88 -3.09 -28.05
CA GLU A 24 -18.30 -2.70 -29.31
C GLU A 24 -16.93 -2.06 -29.11
N GLU A 25 -16.07 -2.32 -30.06
CA GLU A 25 -14.74 -1.76 -30.20
C GLU A 25 -14.80 -0.24 -30.35
N ILE A 26 -14.23 0.51 -29.41
CA ILE A 26 -14.14 1.96 -29.52
C ILE A 26 -12.85 2.34 -30.22
N PRO A 27 -12.92 3.05 -31.35
CA PRO A 27 -11.73 3.60 -31.98
C PRO A 27 -10.94 4.47 -31.01
N PHE A 28 -9.63 4.26 -30.96
CA PHE A 28 -8.70 5.02 -30.11
C PHE A 28 -8.89 6.54 -30.24
N ASP A 29 -9.24 7.04 -31.42
CA ASP A 29 -9.53 8.44 -31.68
C ASP A 29 -10.80 8.95 -30.97
N LYS A 30 -11.77 8.09 -30.69
CA LYS A 30 -12.96 8.48 -29.89
C LYS A 30 -12.61 8.53 -28.40
N ALA A 31 -11.86 7.57 -27.89
CA ALA A 31 -11.34 7.63 -26.51
C ALA A 31 -10.46 8.87 -26.32
N ARG A 32 -9.73 9.27 -27.34
CA ARG A 32 -8.86 10.45 -27.35
C ARG A 32 -9.62 11.78 -27.26
N LYS A 33 -10.82 11.90 -27.86
CA LYS A 33 -11.64 13.13 -27.83
C LYS A 33 -12.07 13.54 -26.43
N ILE A 34 -12.21 12.60 -25.49
CA ILE A 34 -12.53 12.89 -24.09
C ILE A 34 -11.42 13.70 -23.41
N PHE A 35 -10.19 13.52 -23.84
CA PHE A 35 -9.05 14.25 -23.33
C PHE A 35 -8.95 15.67 -23.90
N ASP A 36 -9.50 15.89 -25.10
CA ASP A 36 -9.51 17.20 -25.75
C ASP A 36 -10.47 18.19 -25.05
N GLU A 37 -11.52 17.71 -24.40
CA GLU A 37 -12.51 18.53 -23.72
C GLU A 37 -11.99 19.22 -22.44
N LYS A 38 -10.84 18.77 -21.88
CA LYS A 38 -10.29 19.27 -20.62
C LYS A 38 -9.11 20.25 -20.72
N LYS A 39 -8.89 20.86 -21.87
CA LYS A 39 -7.87 21.92 -22.08
C LYS A 39 -6.46 21.58 -21.55
N TYR A 40 -5.92 20.43 -21.87
CA TYR A 40 -4.52 20.11 -21.64
C TYR A 40 -3.63 20.71 -22.74
N GLU A 41 -2.39 21.07 -22.41
CA GLU A 41 -1.39 21.57 -23.41
C GLU A 41 -1.10 20.52 -24.50
N ASP A 42 -1.09 19.22 -24.15
CA ASP A 42 -0.94 18.09 -25.09
C ASP A 42 -1.93 16.95 -24.72
N PRO A 43 -3.20 17.05 -25.14
CA PRO A 43 -4.20 16.01 -24.87
C PRO A 43 -3.80 14.62 -25.38
N PRO A 44 -3.21 14.46 -26.59
CA PRO A 44 -2.76 13.16 -27.07
C PRO A 44 -1.69 12.49 -26.19
N MET A 45 -0.75 13.27 -25.65
CA MET A 45 0.26 12.75 -24.72
C MET A 45 -0.38 12.29 -23.43
N ARG A 46 -1.31 13.06 -22.88
CA ARG A 46 -2.05 12.69 -21.66
C ARG A 46 -2.87 11.42 -21.85
N GLY A 47 -3.55 11.29 -22.98
CA GLY A 47 -4.26 10.06 -23.35
C GLY A 47 -3.34 8.85 -23.35
N ARG A 48 -2.19 8.93 -24.01
CA ARG A 48 -1.20 7.84 -24.00
C ARG A 48 -0.67 7.53 -22.59
N GLN A 49 -0.40 8.54 -21.77
CA GLN A 49 0.06 8.36 -20.39
C GLN A 49 -0.97 7.65 -19.51
N GLN A 50 -2.26 7.87 -19.74
CA GLN A 50 -3.33 7.20 -19.01
C GLN A 50 -3.57 5.77 -19.50
N MET A 51 -3.49 5.54 -20.82
CA MET A 51 -3.71 4.22 -21.40
C MET A 51 -2.55 3.25 -21.17
N ALA A 52 -1.31 3.75 -21.16
CA ALA A 52 -0.14 2.89 -21.00
C ALA A 52 -0.14 2.05 -19.70
N PRO A 53 -0.46 2.60 -18.51
CA PRO A 53 -0.59 1.79 -17.30
C PRO A 53 -1.72 0.75 -17.37
N LEU A 54 -2.84 1.07 -18.01
CA LEU A 54 -3.96 0.14 -18.14
C LEU A 54 -3.59 -1.05 -19.02
N SER A 55 -2.95 -0.80 -20.16
CA SER A 55 -2.45 -1.85 -21.05
C SER A 55 -1.33 -2.67 -20.39
N ALA A 56 -0.37 -2.00 -19.72
CA ALA A 56 0.74 -2.67 -19.06
C ALA A 56 0.28 -3.60 -17.91
N ASN A 57 -0.81 -3.26 -17.24
CA ASN A 57 -1.41 -4.10 -16.19
C ASN A 57 -2.44 -5.12 -16.73
N GLY A 58 -2.60 -5.22 -18.04
CA GLY A 58 -3.50 -6.19 -18.66
C GLY A 58 -5.00 -5.86 -18.51
N LEU A 59 -5.36 -4.62 -18.15
CA LEU A 59 -6.76 -4.21 -17.98
C LEU A 59 -7.43 -3.89 -19.31
N VAL A 60 -6.65 -3.51 -20.31
CA VAL A 60 -7.09 -3.27 -21.68
C VAL A 60 -6.09 -3.85 -22.67
N THR A 61 -6.58 -4.23 -23.83
CA THR A 61 -5.75 -4.55 -24.99
C THR A 61 -5.86 -3.46 -26.06
N THR A 62 -4.82 -3.33 -26.86
CA THR A 62 -4.78 -2.36 -27.96
C THR A 62 -4.39 -3.06 -29.26
N GLU A 63 -5.35 -3.39 -30.10
CA GLU A 63 -5.12 -3.95 -31.42
C GLU A 63 -5.43 -2.91 -32.49
N GLY A 64 -4.41 -2.46 -33.20
CA GLY A 64 -4.53 -1.36 -34.16
C GLY A 64 -4.93 -0.06 -33.44
N ASN A 65 -6.08 0.51 -33.82
CA ASN A 65 -6.66 1.71 -33.20
C ASN A 65 -7.83 1.40 -32.24
N ILE A 66 -7.95 0.15 -31.81
CA ILE A 66 -9.09 -0.31 -31.03
C ILE A 66 -8.62 -0.66 -29.61
N VAL A 67 -9.34 -0.16 -28.62
CA VAL A 67 -9.13 -0.47 -27.22
C VAL A 67 -10.25 -1.38 -26.75
N ARG A 68 -9.89 -2.53 -26.15
CA ARG A 68 -10.84 -3.48 -25.54
C ARG A 68 -10.52 -3.67 -24.08
N VAL A 69 -11.56 -3.71 -23.23
CA VAL A 69 -11.41 -4.11 -21.83
C VAL A 69 -11.23 -5.63 -21.77
N THR A 70 -10.24 -6.08 -21.02
CA THR A 70 -10.00 -7.50 -20.78
C THR A 70 -10.99 -8.04 -19.74
N GLU A 71 -11.06 -9.37 -19.59
CA GLU A 71 -11.82 -9.97 -18.48
C GLU A 71 -11.31 -9.51 -17.12
N LEU A 72 -9.99 -9.36 -16.96
CA LEU A 72 -9.40 -8.77 -15.76
C LEU A 72 -9.87 -7.33 -15.54
N GLY A 73 -9.91 -6.52 -16.60
CA GLY A 73 -10.43 -5.15 -16.54
C GLY A 73 -11.90 -5.09 -16.10
N LYS A 74 -12.75 -6.00 -16.59
CA LYS A 74 -14.14 -6.09 -16.14
C LYS A 74 -14.27 -6.47 -14.66
N LEU A 75 -13.50 -7.44 -14.20
CA LEU A 75 -13.51 -7.86 -12.80
C LEU A 75 -13.08 -6.74 -11.84
N ILE A 76 -12.13 -5.88 -12.26
CA ILE A 76 -11.74 -4.70 -11.49
C ILE A 76 -12.85 -3.65 -11.46
N ILE A 77 -13.52 -3.40 -12.59
CA ILE A 77 -14.63 -2.46 -12.69
C ILE A 77 -15.81 -2.91 -11.80
N GLU A 78 -16.05 -4.21 -11.75
CA GLU A 78 -17.11 -4.82 -10.93
C GLU A 78 -16.72 -5.03 -9.46
N ASP A 79 -15.53 -4.54 -9.06
CA ASP A 79 -14.96 -4.70 -7.71
C ASP A 79 -14.88 -6.17 -7.23
N LYS A 80 -14.66 -7.08 -8.17
CA LYS A 80 -14.57 -8.52 -7.92
C LYS A 80 -13.16 -9.03 -7.67
N VAL A 81 -12.15 -8.18 -7.87
CA VAL A 81 -10.72 -8.51 -7.71
C VAL A 81 -10.04 -7.46 -6.86
N ALA A 82 -9.38 -7.90 -5.80
CA ALA A 82 -8.60 -7.01 -4.97
C ALA A 82 -7.40 -6.42 -5.73
N PHE A 83 -7.07 -5.18 -5.42
CA PHE A 83 -5.94 -4.48 -6.06
C PHE A 83 -4.60 -5.22 -5.87
N SER A 84 -4.39 -5.82 -4.70
CA SER A 84 -3.19 -6.64 -4.41
C SER A 84 -3.08 -7.85 -5.34
N GLU A 85 -4.19 -8.51 -5.64
CA GLU A 85 -4.22 -9.64 -6.59
C GLU A 85 -3.90 -9.20 -8.03
N LEU A 86 -4.44 -8.04 -8.45
CA LEU A 86 -4.08 -7.43 -9.73
C LEU A 86 -2.57 -7.17 -9.79
N MET A 87 -2.02 -6.54 -8.76
CA MET A 87 -0.60 -6.20 -8.72
C MET A 87 0.29 -7.44 -8.71
N LEU A 88 -0.15 -8.49 -8.03
CA LEU A 88 0.58 -9.76 -7.99
C LEU A 88 0.54 -10.49 -9.34
N ASN A 89 -0.62 -10.52 -10.02
CA ASN A 89 -0.73 -11.02 -11.39
C ASN A 89 0.22 -10.29 -12.34
N PHE A 90 0.25 -8.95 -12.26
CA PHE A 90 1.18 -8.15 -13.04
C PHE A 90 2.63 -8.48 -12.68
N ALA A 91 2.98 -8.53 -11.40
CA ALA A 91 4.34 -8.77 -10.94
C ALA A 91 4.93 -10.08 -11.48
N PHE A 92 4.16 -11.17 -11.47
CA PHE A 92 4.61 -12.46 -12.01
C PHE A 92 4.73 -12.51 -13.53
N LYS A 93 3.97 -11.67 -14.24
CA LYS A 93 3.88 -11.73 -15.70
C LYS A 93 4.66 -10.64 -16.41
N PHE A 94 4.91 -9.52 -15.73
CA PHE A 94 5.70 -8.45 -16.32
C PHE A 94 7.11 -8.92 -16.62
N GLN A 95 7.51 -8.74 -17.87
CA GLN A 95 8.81 -9.18 -18.37
C GLN A 95 9.42 -8.18 -19.34
N VAL A 96 10.71 -8.24 -19.47
CA VAL A 96 11.49 -7.64 -20.56
C VAL A 96 12.36 -8.74 -21.16
N PRO A 97 12.40 -8.93 -22.47
CA PRO A 97 11.86 -8.08 -23.53
C PRO A 97 10.34 -8.12 -23.66
N GLN A 98 9.78 -7.07 -24.23
CA GLN A 98 8.37 -7.03 -24.63
C GLN A 98 8.28 -6.99 -26.16
N PRO A 99 7.38 -7.78 -26.77
CA PRO A 99 7.19 -7.75 -28.22
C PRO A 99 6.85 -6.33 -28.71
N ASP A 100 7.40 -5.98 -29.84
CA ASP A 100 7.19 -4.68 -30.51
C ASP A 100 7.63 -3.44 -29.70
N HIS A 101 8.34 -3.63 -28.61
CA HIS A 101 8.90 -2.53 -27.84
C HIS A 101 10.24 -2.09 -28.44
N ARG A 102 10.39 -0.79 -28.76
CA ARG A 102 11.57 -0.26 -29.47
C ARG A 102 12.87 -0.35 -28.66
N LYS A 103 12.81 -0.38 -27.33
CA LYS A 103 13.99 -0.32 -26.45
C LYS A 103 14.22 -1.62 -25.67
N TYR A 104 13.16 -2.27 -25.22
CA TYR A 104 13.25 -3.47 -24.37
C TYR A 104 13.27 -4.73 -25.21
N THR A 105 14.39 -4.98 -25.90
CA THR A 105 14.59 -6.12 -26.80
C THR A 105 15.75 -6.97 -26.33
N ILE A 106 15.82 -8.22 -26.80
CA ILE A 106 16.94 -9.13 -26.52
C ILE A 106 18.25 -8.55 -27.07
N GLU A 107 18.20 -7.93 -28.25
CA GLU A 107 19.38 -7.32 -28.88
C GLU A 107 19.96 -6.17 -28.04
N ASN A 108 19.12 -5.52 -27.25
CA ASN A 108 19.54 -4.50 -26.28
C ASN A 108 19.89 -5.06 -24.90
N GLY A 109 19.98 -6.39 -24.76
CA GLY A 109 20.41 -7.08 -23.55
C GLY A 109 19.29 -7.28 -22.49
N TYR A 110 18.03 -7.09 -22.84
CA TYR A 110 16.92 -7.31 -21.90
C TYR A 110 16.43 -8.75 -21.96
N CYS A 111 16.57 -9.47 -20.84
CA CYS A 111 16.13 -10.86 -20.73
C CYS A 111 15.81 -11.24 -19.25
N ILE A 112 14.67 -10.75 -18.71
CA ILE A 112 14.30 -11.02 -17.31
C ILE A 112 12.81 -10.74 -17.05
N LYS A 113 12.25 -11.42 -16.03
CA LYS A 113 11.06 -10.96 -15.30
C LYS A 113 11.54 -10.16 -14.06
N PRO A 114 11.36 -8.84 -14.01
CA PRO A 114 12.01 -8.00 -12.99
C PRO A 114 11.61 -8.32 -11.55
N PHE A 115 10.37 -8.71 -11.31
CA PHE A 115 9.88 -9.05 -9.97
C PHE A 115 10.60 -10.27 -9.39
N THR A 116 10.53 -11.39 -10.08
CA THR A 116 11.15 -12.65 -9.63
C THR A 116 12.68 -12.59 -9.74
N GLY A 117 13.21 -11.84 -10.71
CA GLY A 117 14.64 -11.56 -10.80
C GLY A 117 15.18 -10.76 -9.60
N SER A 118 14.39 -9.82 -9.07
CA SER A 118 14.76 -9.06 -7.87
C SER A 118 14.80 -9.93 -6.62
N LEU A 119 13.85 -10.86 -6.48
CA LEU A 119 13.87 -11.85 -5.40
C LEU A 119 15.11 -12.75 -5.51
N ALA A 120 15.44 -13.22 -6.71
CA ALA A 120 16.62 -14.03 -6.96
C ALA A 120 17.94 -13.26 -6.69
N LEU A 121 17.98 -11.95 -6.98
CA LEU A 121 19.13 -11.10 -6.64
C LEU A 121 19.31 -10.96 -5.13
N ILE A 122 18.21 -10.69 -4.39
CA ILE A 122 18.26 -10.57 -2.93
C ILE A 122 18.72 -11.90 -2.29
N ASP A 123 18.14 -13.02 -2.72
CA ASP A 123 18.52 -14.35 -2.24
C ASP A 123 20.01 -14.64 -2.52
N ALA A 124 20.49 -14.35 -3.72
CA ALA A 124 21.90 -14.53 -4.08
C ALA A 124 22.83 -13.66 -3.22
N VAL A 125 22.48 -12.39 -2.98
CA VAL A 125 23.24 -11.50 -2.07
C VAL A 125 23.25 -12.06 -0.66
N ASN A 126 22.11 -12.50 -0.15
CA ASN A 126 22.00 -13.09 1.18
C ASN A 126 22.86 -14.36 1.32
N LYS A 127 22.83 -15.27 0.35
CA LYS A 127 23.64 -16.49 0.33
C LYS A 127 25.14 -16.20 0.31
N ILE A 128 25.59 -15.27 -0.55
CA ILE A 128 27.01 -14.87 -0.60
C ILE A 128 27.42 -14.19 0.72
N TRP A 129 26.58 -13.32 1.29
CA TRP A 129 26.84 -12.62 2.53
C TRP A 129 26.92 -13.58 3.72
N GLN A 130 26.01 -14.56 3.77
CA GLN A 130 25.98 -15.60 4.80
C GLN A 130 27.18 -16.56 4.69
N ALA A 131 27.62 -16.91 3.49
CA ALA A 131 28.80 -17.73 3.27
C ALA A 131 30.10 -17.06 3.80
N LYS A 132 30.08 -15.74 4.00
CA LYS A 132 31.15 -14.96 4.62
C LYS A 132 31.00 -14.81 6.14
N GLY A 133 30.05 -15.51 6.76
CA GLY A 133 29.80 -15.49 8.21
C GLY A 133 28.96 -14.32 8.72
N ASN A 134 28.25 -13.62 7.84
CA ASN A 134 27.40 -12.50 8.21
C ASN A 134 25.91 -12.90 8.22
N ASN A 135 25.10 -12.19 9.00
CA ASN A 135 23.65 -12.38 8.96
C ASN A 135 23.05 -11.82 7.65
N PRO A 136 22.14 -12.55 6.99
CA PRO A 136 21.43 -12.07 5.81
C PRO A 136 20.53 -10.88 6.19
N VAL A 137 20.58 -9.82 5.39
CA VAL A 137 19.82 -8.57 5.63
C VAL A 137 19.17 -8.01 4.38
N GLY A 138 19.25 -8.72 3.26
CA GLY A 138 18.77 -8.25 1.97
C GLY A 138 19.67 -7.17 1.35
N LEU A 139 19.09 -6.30 0.55
CA LEU A 139 19.74 -5.16 -0.08
C LEU A 139 19.55 -3.91 0.77
N LYS A 140 20.61 -3.10 0.98
CA LYS A 140 20.44 -1.73 1.48
C LYS A 140 19.55 -0.96 0.53
N TRP A 141 18.85 0.06 1.05
CA TRP A 141 17.95 0.85 0.21
C TRP A 141 18.62 1.43 -1.03
N GLU A 142 19.84 1.96 -0.89
CA GLU A 142 20.62 2.49 -2.00
C GLU A 142 21.06 1.37 -2.98
N GLU A 143 21.37 0.18 -2.47
CA GLU A 143 21.67 -1.00 -3.29
C GLU A 143 20.43 -1.44 -4.06
N PHE A 144 19.27 -1.52 -3.40
CA PHE A 144 18.01 -1.83 -4.05
C PHE A 144 17.67 -0.85 -5.18
N CYS A 145 17.73 0.45 -4.88
CA CYS A 145 17.46 1.49 -5.87
C CYS A 145 18.44 1.49 -7.05
N THR A 146 19.68 1.05 -6.84
CA THR A 146 20.70 1.01 -7.88
C THR A 146 20.64 -0.29 -8.69
N PHE A 147 20.64 -1.43 -8.01
CA PHE A 147 20.86 -2.72 -8.67
C PHE A 147 19.57 -3.39 -9.16
N VAL A 148 18.42 -3.14 -8.55
CA VAL A 148 17.15 -3.73 -9.02
C VAL A 148 16.69 -3.12 -10.36
N PRO A 149 16.62 -1.78 -10.54
CA PRO A 149 16.24 -1.21 -11.83
C PRO A 149 17.25 -1.46 -12.96
N THR A 150 18.49 -1.81 -12.61
CA THR A 150 19.57 -2.08 -13.57
C THR A 150 19.81 -3.56 -13.83
N LEU A 151 19.09 -4.45 -13.17
CA LEU A 151 19.10 -5.89 -13.46
C LEU A 151 18.20 -6.16 -14.67
N ILE A 152 18.80 -6.22 -15.86
CA ILE A 152 18.09 -6.36 -17.13
C ILE A 152 18.20 -7.75 -17.76
N ASP A 153 19.13 -8.58 -17.27
CA ASP A 153 19.34 -9.96 -17.75
C ASP A 153 19.46 -10.91 -16.56
N PHE A 154 18.69 -11.99 -16.56
CA PHE A 154 18.72 -12.99 -15.49
C PHE A 154 20.06 -13.74 -15.39
N ASN A 155 20.84 -13.83 -16.47
CA ASN A 155 22.17 -14.43 -16.46
C ASN A 155 23.18 -13.62 -15.64
N GLU A 156 22.92 -12.32 -15.39
CA GLU A 156 23.79 -11.44 -14.62
C GLU A 156 23.49 -11.45 -13.11
N ILE A 157 22.45 -12.16 -12.64
CA ILE A 157 22.02 -12.16 -11.23
C ILE A 157 23.20 -12.49 -10.29
N GLN A 158 23.92 -13.58 -10.54
CA GLN A 158 25.02 -14.01 -9.66
C GLN A 158 26.19 -13.04 -9.67
N LYS A 159 26.55 -12.54 -10.84
CA LYS A 159 27.63 -11.55 -11.00
C LYS A 159 27.27 -10.23 -10.33
N GLN A 160 26.02 -9.78 -10.46
CA GLN A 160 25.56 -8.56 -9.83
C GLN A 160 25.45 -8.71 -8.31
N ALA A 161 25.00 -9.87 -7.81
CA ALA A 161 25.00 -10.19 -6.38
C ALA A 161 26.43 -10.15 -5.78
N GLN A 162 27.40 -10.75 -6.46
CA GLN A 162 28.80 -10.69 -6.04
C GLN A 162 29.32 -9.24 -6.01
N LEU A 163 28.99 -8.44 -7.03
CA LEU A 163 29.37 -7.03 -7.09
C LEU A 163 28.79 -6.22 -5.93
N VAL A 164 27.52 -6.44 -5.58
CA VAL A 164 26.88 -5.80 -4.41
C VAL A 164 27.65 -6.11 -3.14
N VAL A 165 27.99 -7.39 -2.90
CA VAL A 165 28.73 -7.81 -1.72
C VAL A 165 30.14 -7.22 -1.70
N ASP A 166 30.84 -7.21 -2.83
CA ASP A 166 32.19 -6.64 -2.95
C ASP A 166 32.21 -5.13 -2.67
N ILE A 167 31.21 -4.40 -3.16
CA ILE A 167 31.07 -2.96 -2.86
C ILE A 167 30.75 -2.77 -1.37
N ARG A 168 29.86 -3.57 -0.79
CA ARG A 168 29.50 -3.51 0.62
C ARG A 168 30.73 -3.70 1.53
N GLU A 169 31.58 -4.68 1.22
CA GLU A 169 32.83 -4.92 1.96
C GLU A 169 33.83 -3.76 1.85
N LYS A 170 33.91 -3.14 0.67
CA LYS A 170 34.81 -1.98 0.47
C LYS A 170 34.29 -0.76 1.21
N VAL A 171 32.98 -0.49 1.16
CA VAL A 171 32.33 0.59 1.89
C VAL A 171 32.52 0.41 3.40
N ALA A 172 32.41 -0.83 3.90
CA ALA A 172 32.63 -1.13 5.33
C ALA A 172 34.04 -0.78 5.83
N LYS A 173 35.06 -0.76 4.95
CA LYS A 173 36.43 -0.40 5.28
C LYS A 173 36.69 1.11 5.32
N GLY A 174 35.71 1.92 4.90
CA GLY A 174 35.82 3.39 4.94
C GLY A 174 35.95 3.90 6.36
N LYS A 175 36.87 4.87 6.55
CA LYS A 175 37.29 5.41 7.86
C LYS A 175 36.13 6.16 8.56
N ASP A 176 35.37 6.91 7.81
CA ASP A 176 34.24 7.71 8.26
C ASP A 176 33.11 7.68 7.24
N GLN A 177 32.05 8.43 7.50
CA GLN A 177 30.89 8.46 6.62
C GLN A 177 31.22 9.06 5.24
N LEU A 178 32.01 10.12 5.18
CA LEU A 178 32.38 10.76 3.91
C LEU A 178 33.23 9.83 3.03
N ASP A 179 34.17 9.10 3.65
CA ASP A 179 35.00 8.12 2.95
C ASP A 179 34.12 6.96 2.42
N ARG A 180 33.17 6.46 3.21
CA ARG A 180 32.20 5.44 2.78
C ARG A 180 31.34 5.88 1.62
N GLU A 181 30.83 7.11 1.65
CA GLU A 181 30.05 7.70 0.56
C GLU A 181 30.90 7.87 -0.71
N ALA A 182 32.16 8.28 -0.58
CA ALA A 182 33.09 8.40 -1.70
C ALA A 182 33.39 7.04 -2.36
N ILE A 183 33.63 6.00 -1.54
CA ILE A 183 33.85 4.62 -2.00
C ILE A 183 32.60 4.12 -2.74
N TRP A 184 31.42 4.27 -2.15
CA TRP A 184 30.14 3.91 -2.78
C TRP A 184 29.99 4.59 -4.13
N LYS A 185 30.09 5.92 -4.15
CA LYS A 185 29.97 6.73 -5.37
C LYS A 185 30.91 6.27 -6.47
N SER A 186 32.19 6.02 -6.14
CA SER A 186 33.20 5.57 -7.11
C SER A 186 32.81 4.25 -7.75
N HIS A 187 32.43 3.25 -6.94
CA HIS A 187 32.09 1.92 -7.44
C HIS A 187 30.78 1.91 -8.25
N VAL A 188 29.76 2.61 -7.77
CA VAL A 188 28.47 2.71 -8.47
C VAL A 188 28.64 3.47 -9.79
N THR A 189 29.44 4.53 -9.83
CA THR A 189 29.74 5.24 -11.10
C THR A 189 30.41 4.31 -12.11
N THR A 190 31.39 3.52 -11.66
CA THR A 190 32.07 2.54 -12.51
C THR A 190 31.07 1.50 -13.04
N TYR A 191 30.22 0.95 -12.19
CA TYR A 191 29.20 -0.01 -12.59
C TYR A 191 28.21 0.60 -13.61
N LEU A 192 27.65 1.76 -13.31
CA LEU A 192 26.68 2.40 -14.18
C LEU A 192 27.28 2.78 -15.55
N SER A 193 28.55 3.11 -15.60
CA SER A 193 29.24 3.38 -16.87
C SER A 193 29.39 2.15 -17.77
N THR A 194 29.25 0.93 -17.21
CA THR A 194 29.29 -0.30 -18.02
C THR A 194 27.96 -0.64 -18.68
N ILE A 195 26.84 -0.13 -18.14
CA ILE A 195 25.49 -0.45 -18.62
C ILE A 195 24.83 0.71 -19.37
N LEU A 196 25.32 1.93 -19.20
CA LEU A 196 24.81 3.10 -19.91
C LEU A 196 25.63 3.39 -21.14
N ASP A 197 24.94 3.83 -22.20
CA ASP A 197 25.61 4.18 -23.46
C ASP A 197 26.65 5.29 -23.22
N ALA A 198 27.89 5.03 -23.63
CA ALA A 198 29.05 5.92 -23.44
C ALA A 198 28.90 7.33 -24.08
N ARG A 199 27.78 7.59 -24.76
CA ARG A 199 27.47 8.86 -25.42
C ARG A 199 26.88 9.92 -24.51
N GLU A 200 26.35 9.55 -23.34
CA GLU A 200 25.80 10.50 -22.38
C GLU A 200 26.85 10.82 -21.29
N LYS A 201 27.14 12.11 -21.12
CA LYS A 201 27.91 12.54 -19.94
C LYS A 201 27.11 12.20 -18.68
N LEU A 202 27.59 11.23 -17.91
CA LEU A 202 27.01 10.80 -16.65
C LEU A 202 27.05 11.95 -15.64
N ASP A 203 25.92 12.61 -15.45
CA ASP A 203 25.68 13.39 -14.23
C ASP A 203 25.27 12.40 -13.12
N PHE A 204 26.22 12.04 -12.28
CA PHE A 204 26.02 11.04 -11.22
C PHE A 204 24.87 11.44 -10.27
N VAL A 205 24.73 12.72 -9.91
CA VAL A 205 23.68 13.19 -8.99
C VAL A 205 22.32 12.99 -9.63
N LYS A 206 22.13 13.47 -10.83
CA LYS A 206 20.87 13.32 -11.56
C LYS A 206 20.51 11.86 -11.82
N LEU A 207 21.51 11.03 -12.09
CA LEU A 207 21.31 9.61 -12.36
C LEU A 207 20.91 8.86 -11.06
N THR A 208 21.58 9.11 -9.93
CA THR A 208 21.23 8.49 -8.66
C THR A 208 19.87 8.94 -8.14
N ASP A 209 19.49 10.19 -8.34
CA ASP A 209 18.14 10.66 -8.02
C ASP A 209 17.09 9.95 -8.89
N THR A 210 17.34 9.80 -10.18
CA THR A 210 16.46 9.05 -11.10
C THR A 210 16.34 7.58 -10.69
N LEU A 211 17.45 6.92 -10.34
CA LEU A 211 17.45 5.53 -9.88
C LEU A 211 16.74 5.38 -8.53
N ARG A 212 16.87 6.36 -7.64
CA ARG A 212 16.12 6.39 -6.36
C ARG A 212 14.62 6.47 -6.61
N ASP A 213 14.16 7.33 -7.52
CA ASP A 213 12.75 7.43 -7.89
C ASP A 213 12.23 6.12 -8.52
N TYR A 214 13.01 5.49 -9.38
CA TYR A 214 12.66 4.19 -9.96
C TYR A 214 12.64 3.09 -8.90
N GLY A 215 13.63 3.03 -8.01
CA GLY A 215 13.67 2.07 -6.92
C GLY A 215 12.49 2.22 -5.96
N ASP A 216 12.16 3.45 -5.56
CA ASP A 216 11.00 3.74 -4.72
C ASP A 216 9.68 3.30 -5.39
N ASN A 217 9.50 3.59 -6.68
CA ASN A 217 8.33 3.13 -7.42
C ASN A 217 8.32 1.59 -7.55
N THR A 218 9.45 0.98 -7.88
CA THR A 218 9.59 -0.49 -7.99
C THR A 218 9.22 -1.16 -6.66
N TYR A 219 9.78 -0.68 -5.55
CA TYR A 219 9.45 -1.22 -4.23
C TYR A 219 7.95 -1.13 -3.94
N ARG A 220 7.29 0.00 -4.23
CA ARG A 220 5.84 0.17 -4.01
C ARG A 220 5.00 -0.81 -4.81
N TYR A 221 5.40 -1.12 -6.03
CA TYR A 221 4.71 -2.15 -6.82
C TYR A 221 4.98 -3.55 -6.27
N PHE A 222 6.23 -3.86 -5.97
CA PHE A 222 6.64 -5.20 -5.55
C PHE A 222 6.19 -5.55 -4.13
N SER A 223 6.15 -4.58 -3.22
CA SER A 223 5.67 -4.78 -1.85
C SER A 223 4.20 -5.20 -1.79
N GLN A 224 3.36 -4.84 -2.81
CA GLN A 224 1.98 -5.31 -2.89
C GLN A 224 1.88 -6.84 -2.97
N SER A 225 2.92 -7.52 -3.41
CA SER A 225 3.01 -8.99 -3.45
C SER A 225 3.15 -9.63 -2.08
N GLN A 226 3.61 -8.88 -1.06
CA GLN A 226 3.97 -9.37 0.27
C GLN A 226 5.19 -10.32 0.31
N PHE A 227 5.94 -10.44 -0.81
CA PHE A 227 7.20 -11.19 -0.85
C PHE A 227 8.40 -10.40 -0.36
N PHE A 228 8.28 -9.07 -0.29
CA PHE A 228 9.32 -8.16 0.17
C PHE A 228 8.98 -7.59 1.53
N LYS A 229 10.00 -7.42 2.39
CA LYS A 229 9.86 -6.71 3.65
C LYS A 229 10.96 -5.68 3.85
N LEU A 230 10.67 -4.67 4.64
CA LEU A 230 11.67 -3.70 5.10
C LEU A 230 12.28 -4.18 6.42
N ARG A 231 13.61 -4.08 6.52
CA ARG A 231 14.36 -4.36 7.76
C ARG A 231 15.14 -3.13 8.21
N GLY A 232 15.57 -3.15 9.48
CA GLY A 232 16.44 -2.11 10.04
C GLY A 232 15.85 -0.70 9.93
N GLY A 233 14.57 -0.54 10.26
CA GLY A 233 13.88 0.75 10.17
C GLY A 233 13.81 1.27 8.72
N GLY A 234 13.58 0.40 7.75
CA GLY A 234 13.47 0.77 6.32
C GLY A 234 14.81 1.02 5.62
N ASN A 235 15.93 0.58 6.22
CA ASN A 235 17.25 0.70 5.59
C ASN A 235 17.55 -0.42 4.59
N TYR A 236 16.86 -1.56 4.73
CA TYR A 236 17.08 -2.74 3.91
C TYR A 236 15.78 -3.24 3.32
N VAL A 237 15.84 -3.78 2.10
CA VAL A 237 14.77 -4.53 1.44
C VAL A 237 15.18 -5.98 1.40
N ASP A 238 14.38 -6.85 1.99
CA ASP A 238 14.67 -8.27 2.10
C ASP A 238 13.45 -9.11 1.70
N ILE A 239 13.62 -10.41 1.61
CA ILE A 239 12.55 -11.39 1.40
C ILE A 239 11.78 -11.55 2.72
N SER A 240 10.44 -11.58 2.63
CA SER A 240 9.59 -11.92 3.77
C SER A 240 9.81 -13.36 4.23
N GLU A 241 9.94 -13.57 5.54
CA GLU A 241 10.09 -14.91 6.12
C GLU A 241 8.88 -15.81 5.81
N ILE A 242 7.69 -15.22 5.86
CA ILE A 242 6.43 -15.93 5.57
C ILE A 242 6.41 -16.44 4.12
N SER A 243 7.07 -15.74 3.20
CA SER A 243 7.11 -16.08 1.78
C SER A 243 8.39 -16.80 1.34
N ALA A 244 9.29 -17.13 2.27
CA ALA A 244 10.61 -17.67 1.93
C ALA A 244 10.55 -18.98 1.11
N ALA A 245 9.69 -19.93 1.50
CA ALA A 245 9.52 -21.18 0.74
C ALA A 245 8.98 -20.94 -0.67
N GLN A 246 8.05 -20.00 -0.83
CA GLN A 246 7.52 -19.65 -2.15
C GLN A 246 8.58 -18.98 -3.02
N VAL A 247 9.41 -18.11 -2.46
CA VAL A 247 10.53 -17.47 -3.18
C VAL A 247 11.55 -18.53 -3.62
N ASN A 248 11.90 -19.47 -2.76
CA ASN A 248 12.79 -20.57 -3.13
C ASN A 248 12.22 -21.37 -4.31
N LEU A 249 10.93 -21.69 -4.28
CA LEU A 249 10.26 -22.39 -5.39
C LEU A 249 10.28 -21.59 -6.70
N LEU A 250 10.11 -20.27 -6.64
CA LEU A 250 10.22 -19.40 -7.82
C LEU A 250 11.63 -19.44 -8.41
N ILE A 251 12.66 -19.40 -7.55
CA ILE A 251 14.06 -19.43 -7.97
C ILE A 251 14.43 -20.81 -8.56
N GLU A 252 14.07 -21.88 -7.88
CA GLU A 252 14.33 -23.26 -8.33
C GLU A 252 13.67 -23.60 -9.66
N ASN A 253 12.45 -23.08 -9.88
CA ASN A 253 11.74 -23.26 -11.16
C ASN A 253 12.10 -22.18 -12.19
N ARG A 254 13.08 -21.31 -11.92
CA ARG A 254 13.58 -20.25 -12.82
C ARG A 254 12.48 -19.31 -13.31
N GLU A 255 11.51 -18.98 -12.46
CA GLU A 255 10.38 -18.09 -12.81
C GLU A 255 10.80 -16.64 -13.11
N PHE A 256 12.08 -16.32 -13.02
CA PHE A 256 12.68 -15.06 -13.45
C PHE A 256 13.03 -15.01 -14.95
N GLU A 257 12.92 -16.13 -15.68
CA GLU A 257 13.15 -16.17 -17.11
C GLU A 257 11.90 -15.67 -17.86
N PRO A 258 12.09 -14.80 -18.87
CA PRO A 258 10.97 -14.33 -19.66
C PRO A 258 10.46 -15.42 -20.61
N LEU A 259 9.15 -15.40 -20.85
CA LEU A 259 8.55 -16.24 -21.87
C LEU A 259 8.80 -15.67 -23.26
N HIS A 260 9.04 -16.54 -24.23
CA HIS A 260 9.10 -16.11 -25.63
C HIS A 260 7.68 -15.78 -26.12
N MET A 261 7.51 -14.59 -26.68
CA MET A 261 6.25 -14.11 -27.23
C MET A 261 6.48 -13.46 -28.59
N ASN A 262 5.58 -13.73 -29.54
CA ASN A 262 5.76 -13.35 -30.93
C ASN A 262 5.14 -11.99 -31.28
N SER A 263 4.21 -11.49 -30.45
CA SER A 263 3.51 -10.24 -30.73
C SER A 263 3.07 -9.50 -29.46
N LYS A 264 2.86 -8.20 -29.58
CA LYS A 264 2.31 -7.37 -28.51
C LYS A 264 0.94 -7.86 -28.05
N SER A 265 0.10 -8.26 -28.99
CA SER A 265 -1.25 -8.79 -28.69
C SER A 265 -1.20 -10.10 -27.88
N GLU A 266 -0.21 -10.96 -28.15
CA GLU A 266 0.03 -12.16 -27.34
C GLU A 266 0.43 -11.79 -25.91
N TYR A 267 1.34 -10.84 -25.75
CA TYR A 267 1.78 -10.34 -24.45
C TYR A 267 0.63 -9.69 -23.66
N GLU A 268 -0.16 -8.81 -24.29
CA GLU A 268 -1.32 -8.15 -23.66
C GLU A 268 -2.36 -9.18 -23.21
N ARG A 269 -2.63 -10.22 -24.01
CA ARG A 269 -3.52 -11.32 -23.60
C ARG A 269 -2.95 -12.11 -22.44
N TYR A 270 -1.66 -12.44 -22.46
CA TYR A 270 -0.99 -13.15 -21.37
C TYR A 270 -1.10 -12.37 -20.04
N VAL A 271 -0.87 -11.07 -20.04
CA VAL A 271 -0.97 -10.24 -18.83
C VAL A 271 -2.43 -10.10 -18.37
N GLY A 272 -3.38 -9.99 -19.32
CA GLY A 272 -4.82 -9.84 -19.03
C GLY A 272 -5.57 -11.14 -18.70
N ASP A 273 -4.94 -12.31 -18.85
CA ASP A 273 -5.54 -13.60 -18.52
C ASP A 273 -5.10 -14.11 -17.16
N LEU A 274 -6.03 -14.13 -16.20
CA LEU A 274 -5.79 -14.57 -14.82
C LEU A 274 -5.29 -16.02 -14.69
N THR A 275 -5.49 -16.85 -15.71
CA THR A 275 -5.17 -18.28 -15.71
C THR A 275 -3.85 -18.60 -16.40
N SER A 276 -3.22 -17.64 -17.08
CA SER A 276 -2.02 -17.85 -17.90
C SER A 276 -0.73 -18.09 -17.09
N PHE A 277 -0.74 -17.81 -15.79
CA PHE A 277 0.34 -18.13 -14.87
C PHE A 277 -0.17 -19.04 -13.75
N THR A 278 0.56 -20.11 -13.48
CA THR A 278 0.28 -21.02 -12.35
C THR A 278 1.51 -21.06 -11.45
N PRO A 279 1.44 -20.49 -10.23
CA PRO A 279 2.59 -20.50 -9.34
C PRO A 279 2.97 -21.92 -8.93
N PRO A 280 4.27 -22.20 -8.66
CA PRO A 280 4.73 -23.55 -8.30
C PRO A 280 3.94 -24.18 -7.15
N TRP A 281 3.60 -23.43 -6.14
CA TRP A 281 2.84 -23.93 -4.97
C TRP A 281 1.36 -24.22 -5.22
N ALA A 282 0.83 -23.96 -6.39
CA ALA A 282 -0.46 -24.50 -6.79
C ALA A 282 -0.42 -26.02 -7.04
N LEU A 283 0.76 -26.59 -7.18
CA LEU A 283 0.94 -28.03 -7.27
C LEU A 283 1.04 -28.66 -5.88
N PRO A 284 0.33 -29.79 -5.58
CA PRO A 284 0.26 -30.36 -4.23
C PRO A 284 1.61 -30.66 -3.58
N LYS A 285 2.60 -31.12 -4.37
CA LYS A 285 3.96 -31.41 -3.87
C LYS A 285 4.67 -30.16 -3.33
N PHE A 286 4.48 -29.02 -3.96
CA PHE A 286 5.09 -27.76 -3.56
C PHE A 286 4.25 -27.02 -2.50
N ALA A 287 2.92 -27.16 -2.54
CA ALA A 287 2.04 -26.69 -1.48
C ALA A 287 2.42 -27.27 -0.12
N LYS A 288 2.83 -28.56 -0.10
CA LYS A 288 3.31 -29.21 1.13
C LYS A 288 4.55 -28.52 1.70
N VAL A 289 5.53 -28.18 0.87
CA VAL A 289 6.76 -27.49 1.30
C VAL A 289 6.44 -26.10 1.91
N VAL A 290 5.53 -25.35 1.27
CA VAL A 290 5.11 -24.04 1.80
C VAL A 290 4.36 -24.22 3.12
N ARG A 291 3.50 -25.23 3.23
CA ARG A 291 2.78 -25.55 4.46
C ARG A 291 3.74 -25.83 5.61
N GLU A 292 4.67 -26.76 5.43
CA GLU A 292 5.65 -27.16 6.45
C GLU A 292 6.41 -25.92 6.99
N GLN A 293 6.86 -25.02 6.12
CA GLN A 293 7.52 -23.77 6.54
C GLN A 293 6.60 -22.84 7.32
N LEU A 294 5.33 -22.69 6.93
CA LEU A 294 4.37 -21.85 7.64
C LEU A 294 4.00 -22.44 9.01
N GLU A 295 3.89 -23.76 9.12
CA GLU A 295 3.64 -24.49 10.36
C GLU A 295 4.81 -24.33 11.34
N GLU A 296 6.06 -24.47 10.88
CA GLU A 296 7.27 -24.21 11.70
C GLU A 296 7.27 -22.78 12.25
N LEU A 297 6.99 -21.77 11.42
CA LEU A 297 6.93 -20.37 11.87
C LEU A 297 5.81 -20.12 12.89
N LEU A 298 4.68 -20.82 12.79
CA LEU A 298 3.57 -20.73 13.76
C LEU A 298 3.96 -21.37 15.09
N GLU A 299 4.63 -22.53 15.06
CA GLU A 299 5.14 -23.22 16.24
C GLU A 299 6.18 -22.35 16.97
N GLU A 300 7.12 -21.75 16.26
CA GLU A 300 8.10 -20.81 16.83
C GLU A 300 7.44 -19.63 17.57
N LYS A 301 6.25 -19.20 17.10
CA LYS A 301 5.45 -18.14 17.75
C LYS A 301 4.48 -18.66 18.80
N GLY A 302 4.45 -19.97 19.09
CA GLY A 302 3.57 -20.58 20.07
C GLY A 302 2.09 -20.58 19.68
N ILE A 303 1.79 -20.57 18.38
CA ILE A 303 0.42 -20.55 17.86
C ILE A 303 -0.07 -21.98 17.62
N ASP A 304 -1.23 -22.33 18.18
CA ASP A 304 -1.85 -23.64 17.98
C ASP A 304 -2.45 -23.76 16.57
N ILE A 305 -1.79 -24.53 15.73
CA ILE A 305 -2.15 -24.79 14.33
C ILE A 305 -3.53 -25.43 14.23
N SER A 306 -3.94 -26.26 15.20
CA SER A 306 -5.23 -26.94 15.18
C SER A 306 -6.43 -26.01 15.18
N HIS A 307 -6.28 -24.80 15.69
CA HIS A 307 -7.29 -23.74 15.66
C HIS A 307 -7.32 -23.00 14.32
N VAL A 308 -6.16 -22.80 13.70
CA VAL A 308 -6.02 -22.09 12.42
C VAL A 308 -6.68 -22.86 11.28
N THR A 309 -6.44 -24.16 11.18
CA THR A 309 -6.95 -25.01 10.09
C THR A 309 -8.45 -25.27 10.15
N LYS A 310 -9.11 -24.99 11.29
CA LYS A 310 -10.58 -25.11 11.47
C LYS A 310 -11.34 -23.89 10.96
N GLN A 311 -10.69 -22.75 10.78
CA GLN A 311 -11.33 -21.55 10.23
C GLN A 311 -11.46 -21.73 8.69
N LYS A 312 -12.65 -22.10 8.25
CA LYS A 312 -12.97 -22.09 6.81
C LYS A 312 -12.98 -20.64 6.32
N THR A 313 -11.92 -20.25 5.65
CA THR A 313 -11.90 -18.98 4.92
C THR A 313 -12.83 -19.13 3.73
N VAL A 314 -13.97 -18.44 3.75
CA VAL A 314 -14.90 -18.42 2.61
C VAL A 314 -14.38 -17.37 1.65
N TYR A 315 -13.78 -17.81 0.54
CA TYR A 315 -13.45 -16.92 -0.57
C TYR A 315 -14.70 -16.64 -1.39
N THR A 316 -15.05 -15.38 -1.49
CA THR A 316 -16.13 -14.91 -2.38
C THR A 316 -15.66 -14.73 -3.82
N VAL A 317 -14.35 -14.72 -4.04
CA VAL A 317 -13.73 -14.61 -5.37
C VAL A 317 -12.70 -15.72 -5.52
N PRO A 318 -12.61 -16.41 -6.68
CA PRO A 318 -11.54 -17.37 -6.93
C PRO A 318 -10.20 -16.66 -6.77
N SER A 319 -9.33 -17.15 -5.89
CA SER A 319 -7.96 -16.63 -5.80
C SER A 319 -7.31 -16.79 -7.19
N MET A 320 -6.85 -15.69 -7.75
CA MET A 320 -6.21 -15.67 -9.06
C MET A 320 -4.96 -16.54 -9.09
N LEU A 321 -4.32 -16.71 -7.93
CA LEU A 321 -3.12 -17.52 -7.76
C LEU A 321 -3.40 -18.96 -7.38
N ARG A 322 -4.67 -19.37 -7.27
CA ARG A 322 -5.08 -20.72 -6.87
C ARG A 322 -4.39 -21.21 -5.60
N GLU A 323 -4.18 -20.31 -4.64
CA GLU A 323 -3.61 -20.71 -3.36
C GLU A 323 -4.56 -21.66 -2.61
N ASP A 324 -3.97 -22.67 -2.01
CA ASP A 324 -4.69 -23.56 -1.09
C ASP A 324 -5.28 -22.72 0.07
N PRO A 325 -6.60 -22.80 0.34
CA PRO A 325 -7.23 -22.07 1.44
C PRO A 325 -6.55 -22.25 2.79
N GLU A 326 -5.94 -23.41 3.03
CA GLU A 326 -5.20 -23.71 4.24
C GLU A 326 -3.89 -22.91 4.34
N LEU A 327 -3.14 -22.78 3.24
CA LEU A 327 -1.92 -21.94 3.20
C LEU A 327 -2.25 -20.48 3.50
N VAL A 328 -3.38 -19.99 2.97
CA VAL A 328 -3.82 -18.63 3.24
C VAL A 328 -4.22 -18.46 4.71
N ALA A 329 -4.89 -19.44 5.32
CA ALA A 329 -5.25 -19.40 6.73
C ALA A 329 -4.01 -19.37 7.64
N LEU A 330 -3.02 -20.22 7.36
CA LEU A 330 -1.74 -20.24 8.10
C LEU A 330 -0.99 -18.91 7.98
N ARG A 331 -0.92 -18.35 6.77
CA ARG A 331 -0.28 -17.05 6.52
C ARG A 331 -0.99 -15.91 7.25
N ASN A 332 -2.32 -15.87 7.22
CA ASN A 332 -3.11 -14.86 7.93
C ASN A 332 -2.93 -14.96 9.45
N ALA A 333 -2.80 -16.17 10.00
CA ALA A 333 -2.52 -16.37 11.40
C ALA A 333 -1.14 -15.81 11.81
N LEU A 334 -0.11 -16.05 10.99
CA LEU A 334 1.23 -15.47 11.19
C LEU A 334 1.22 -13.95 11.13
N LYS A 335 0.56 -13.36 10.11
CA LYS A 335 0.38 -11.90 10.01
C LYS A 335 -0.31 -11.34 11.24
N GLY A 336 -1.42 -11.96 11.68
CA GLY A 336 -2.13 -11.56 12.88
C GLY A 336 -1.28 -11.64 14.14
N ALA A 337 -0.36 -12.60 14.24
CA ALA A 337 0.58 -12.69 15.35
C ALA A 337 1.64 -11.57 15.30
N ASN A 338 2.18 -11.29 14.13
CA ASN A 338 3.14 -10.19 13.95
C ASN A 338 2.52 -8.85 14.31
N VAL A 339 1.30 -8.58 13.83
CA VAL A 339 0.54 -7.37 14.18
C VAL A 339 0.32 -7.28 15.70
N ARG A 340 -0.07 -8.37 16.37
CA ARG A 340 -0.26 -8.37 17.84
C ARG A 340 1.04 -8.09 18.58
N SER A 341 2.17 -8.65 18.14
CA SER A 341 3.49 -8.35 18.73
C SER A 341 3.83 -6.87 18.56
N LEU A 342 3.69 -6.34 17.35
CA LEU A 342 3.91 -4.92 17.06
C LEU A 342 3.04 -4.02 17.94
N ILE A 343 1.76 -4.37 18.14
CA ILE A 343 0.84 -3.61 18.97
C ILE A 343 1.27 -3.64 20.45
N SER A 344 1.65 -4.81 20.98
CA SER A 344 2.04 -4.93 22.39
C SER A 344 3.31 -4.13 22.73
N GLU A 345 4.24 -4.04 21.80
CA GLU A 345 5.47 -3.25 21.93
C GLU A 345 5.21 -1.73 21.82
N SER A 346 4.10 -1.35 21.16
CA SER A 346 3.81 0.03 20.76
C SER A 346 2.97 0.82 21.77
N MET A 347 2.46 0.19 22.85
CA MET A 347 1.47 0.80 23.76
C MET A 347 2.10 1.46 24.99
N THR A 348 3.26 2.13 24.83
CA THR A 348 3.88 2.91 25.91
C THR A 348 3.52 4.40 25.82
N PRO A 349 3.60 5.16 26.93
CA PRO A 349 3.43 6.61 26.89
C PRO A 349 4.39 7.30 25.92
N GLU A 350 5.64 6.87 25.87
CA GLU A 350 6.67 7.40 24.98
C GLU A 350 6.33 7.18 23.51
N PHE A 351 5.75 6.03 23.21
CA PHE A 351 5.30 5.73 21.84
C PHE A 351 4.15 6.65 21.40
N LEU A 352 3.17 6.89 22.28
CA LEU A 352 2.06 7.80 21.97
C LEU A 352 2.53 9.25 21.85
N GLU A 353 3.48 9.69 22.66
CA GLU A 353 4.08 11.03 22.51
C GLU A 353 4.83 11.14 21.18
N ALA A 354 5.57 10.11 20.77
CA ALA A 354 6.20 10.09 19.45
C ALA A 354 5.17 10.14 18.30
N CYS A 355 4.03 9.46 18.43
CA CYS A 355 2.92 9.60 17.49
C CYS A 355 2.38 11.04 17.42
N ALA A 356 2.22 11.70 18.55
CA ALA A 356 1.78 13.09 18.60
C ALA A 356 2.75 14.03 17.87
N VAL A 357 4.06 13.86 18.07
CA VAL A 357 5.11 14.60 17.37
C VAL A 357 5.05 14.35 15.86
N ASP A 358 4.81 13.11 15.45
CA ASP A 358 4.70 12.76 14.03
C ASP A 358 3.45 13.39 13.37
N TYR A 359 2.32 13.53 14.07
CA TYR A 359 1.18 14.30 13.59
C TYR A 359 1.54 15.80 13.36
N GLU A 360 2.29 16.42 14.27
CA GLU A 360 2.75 17.80 14.10
C GLU A 360 3.68 17.98 12.90
N ARG A 361 4.53 16.97 12.64
CA ARG A 361 5.38 16.94 11.45
C ARG A 361 4.55 16.85 10.17
N LEU A 362 3.56 15.96 10.13
CA LEU A 362 2.65 15.85 8.98
C LEU A 362 1.85 17.14 8.77
N ALA A 363 1.40 17.80 9.85
CA ALA A 363 0.75 19.11 9.78
C ALA A 363 1.65 20.17 9.13
N SER A 364 2.95 20.11 9.40
CA SER A 364 3.99 20.97 8.81
C SER A 364 4.45 20.50 7.44
N ARG A 365 3.79 19.51 6.83
CA ARG A 365 4.17 18.85 5.57
C ARG A 365 5.56 18.22 5.59
N LEU A 366 6.03 17.82 6.76
CA LEU A 366 7.24 17.04 6.95
C LEU A 366 6.89 15.57 7.09
N ASP A 367 7.77 14.69 6.64
CA ASP A 367 7.59 13.25 6.85
C ASP A 367 7.88 12.87 8.31
N VAL A 368 7.30 11.77 8.79
CA VAL A 368 7.55 11.24 10.13
C VAL A 368 9.04 10.90 10.33
N VAL A 369 9.49 10.88 11.60
CA VAL A 369 10.90 10.65 11.92
C VAL A 369 11.16 9.17 12.17
N GLY A 370 12.05 8.60 11.38
CA GLY A 370 12.56 7.25 11.62
C GLY A 370 11.62 6.12 11.18
N GLY A 371 11.99 4.92 11.57
CA GLY A 371 11.21 3.71 11.29
C GLY A 371 11.03 3.39 9.81
N ILE A 372 10.17 2.43 9.56
CA ILE A 372 9.71 2.01 8.23
C ILE A 372 8.83 3.10 7.60
N GLU A 373 8.12 3.85 8.42
CA GLU A 373 7.15 4.88 8.05
C GLU A 373 7.72 5.93 7.11
N ARG A 374 9.00 6.26 7.22
CA ARG A 374 9.67 7.21 6.31
C ARG A 374 9.64 6.79 4.83
N ARG A 375 9.37 5.50 4.56
CA ARG A 375 9.24 4.98 3.19
C ARG A 375 7.82 5.10 2.65
N LEU A 376 6.87 5.42 3.50
CA LEU A 376 5.48 5.64 3.11
C LEU A 376 5.27 7.06 2.57
N LYS A 377 4.26 7.23 1.75
CA LYS A 377 3.74 8.57 1.44
C LYS A 377 2.94 9.11 2.63
N ARG A 378 2.91 10.43 2.81
CA ARG A 378 2.22 11.08 3.94
C ARG A 378 0.78 10.63 4.18
N PRO A 379 -0.06 10.38 3.15
CA PRO A 379 -1.38 9.82 3.41
C PRO A 379 -1.32 8.46 4.13
N ALA A 380 -0.48 7.53 3.65
CA ALA A 380 -0.30 6.24 4.32
C ALA A 380 0.35 6.36 5.71
N GLN A 381 1.28 7.33 5.89
CA GLN A 381 1.81 7.66 7.23
C GLN A 381 0.69 8.12 8.17
N LEU A 382 -0.25 8.93 7.68
CA LEU A 382 -1.37 9.44 8.45
C LEU A 382 -2.35 8.32 8.84
N GLU A 383 -2.74 7.46 7.90
CA GLU A 383 -3.59 6.29 8.18
C GLU A 383 -2.97 5.40 9.25
N TRP A 384 -1.67 5.12 9.12
CA TRP A 384 -0.90 4.32 10.08
C TRP A 384 -0.81 4.96 11.47
N LEU A 385 -0.51 6.27 11.55
CA LEU A 385 -0.49 6.99 12.83
C LEU A 385 -1.85 6.95 13.53
N THR A 386 -2.93 7.09 12.75
CA THR A 386 -4.29 7.04 13.29
C THR A 386 -4.66 5.65 13.79
N TYR A 387 -4.28 4.62 13.05
CA TYR A 387 -4.38 3.23 13.51
C TYR A 387 -3.69 3.03 14.87
N LYS A 388 -2.43 3.47 15.00
CA LYS A 388 -1.67 3.38 16.24
C LYS A 388 -2.32 4.14 17.39
N ALA A 389 -2.83 5.34 17.16
CA ALA A 389 -3.50 6.14 18.19
C ALA A 389 -4.80 5.50 18.66
N LEU A 390 -5.62 4.94 17.76
CA LEU A 390 -6.87 4.27 18.11
C LEU A 390 -6.66 2.97 18.90
N LEU A 391 -5.54 2.28 18.70
CA LEU A 391 -5.17 1.11 19.52
C LEU A 391 -4.98 1.44 21.01
N ALA A 392 -4.72 2.71 21.36
CA ALA A 392 -4.54 3.13 22.73
C ALA A 392 -5.87 3.24 23.52
N ILE A 393 -7.01 3.20 22.85
CA ILE A 393 -8.33 3.15 23.51
C ILE A 393 -8.55 1.74 24.05
N ASN A 394 -8.86 1.63 25.36
CA ASN A 394 -9.10 0.35 26.00
C ASN A 394 -10.41 -0.29 25.51
N ASP A 395 -10.53 -1.59 25.74
CA ASP A 395 -11.69 -2.41 25.40
C ASP A 395 -12.01 -2.45 23.89
N LEU A 396 -11.01 -2.19 23.07
CA LEU A 396 -11.07 -2.39 21.63
C LEU A 396 -11.23 -3.88 21.32
N VAL A 397 -12.26 -4.23 20.56
CA VAL A 397 -12.49 -5.61 20.12
C VAL A 397 -11.63 -5.91 18.89
N GLU A 398 -11.71 -5.04 17.89
CA GLU A 398 -10.95 -5.14 16.64
C GLU A 398 -10.77 -3.77 16.01
N ILE A 399 -9.64 -3.57 15.35
CA ILE A 399 -9.44 -2.47 14.40
C ILE A 399 -8.95 -3.06 13.10
N LYS A 400 -9.68 -2.79 12.03
CA LYS A 400 -9.40 -3.30 10.71
C LYS A 400 -8.96 -2.14 9.80
N PRO A 401 -7.68 -2.09 9.45
CA PRO A 401 -7.23 -1.18 8.42
C PRO A 401 -7.66 -1.70 7.05
N ASN A 402 -8.12 -0.80 6.18
CA ASN A 402 -8.47 -1.13 4.81
C ASN A 402 -7.33 -0.83 3.83
N TYR A 403 -6.17 -0.40 4.33
CA TYR A 403 -4.94 -0.36 3.56
C TYR A 403 -4.24 -1.72 3.55
N PRO A 404 -3.53 -2.07 2.46
CA PRO A 404 -2.75 -3.29 2.41
C PRO A 404 -1.54 -3.19 3.35
N THR A 405 -1.24 -4.30 4.04
CA THR A 405 -0.09 -4.40 4.96
C THR A 405 0.91 -5.43 4.46
N ASP A 406 2.17 -5.27 4.87
CA ASP A 406 3.17 -6.32 4.76
C ASP A 406 2.94 -7.44 5.80
N ASP A 407 3.85 -8.42 5.83
CA ASP A 407 3.76 -9.55 6.74
C ASP A 407 3.99 -9.19 8.22
N GLU A 408 4.51 -8.02 8.50
CA GLU A 408 4.74 -7.50 9.85
C GLU A 408 3.62 -6.55 10.30
N GLY A 409 2.64 -6.26 9.42
CA GLY A 409 1.50 -5.40 9.70
C GLY A 409 1.71 -3.93 9.37
N TYR A 410 2.86 -3.55 8.80
CA TYR A 410 3.09 -2.19 8.35
C TYR A 410 2.34 -1.89 7.03
N PRO A 411 1.78 -0.70 6.87
CA PRO A 411 1.13 -0.34 5.63
C PRO A 411 2.13 -0.27 4.46
N ILE A 412 1.73 -0.78 3.32
CA ILE A 412 2.51 -0.67 2.07
C ILE A 412 1.90 0.34 1.10
N PHE A 413 0.65 0.70 1.31
CA PHE A 413 -0.07 1.72 0.54
C PHE A 413 -1.20 2.33 1.37
N THR A 414 -1.96 3.27 0.81
CA THR A 414 -3.20 3.81 1.40
C THR A 414 -4.37 2.87 1.22
N ALA A 415 -5.43 3.07 2.00
CA ALA A 415 -6.71 2.38 1.83
C ALA A 415 -7.23 2.48 0.40
N GLY A 416 -7.97 1.47 -0.02
CA GLY A 416 -8.58 1.39 -1.34
C GLY A 416 -9.71 2.43 -1.49
N ALA A 417 -10.05 2.75 -2.72
CA ALA A 417 -11.20 3.61 -2.95
C ALA A 417 -12.52 2.86 -2.67
N GLY A 418 -13.51 3.57 -2.14
CA GLY A 418 -14.84 3.01 -1.86
C GLY A 418 -14.95 2.27 -0.52
N VAL A 419 -13.89 2.26 0.28
CA VAL A 419 -13.88 1.73 1.66
C VAL A 419 -13.32 2.79 2.59
N PRO A 420 -13.71 2.82 3.89
CA PRO A 420 -13.11 3.74 4.85
C PRO A 420 -11.63 3.39 5.10
N ASP A 421 -10.86 4.33 5.62
CA ASP A 421 -9.45 4.06 5.94
C ASP A 421 -9.31 3.04 7.07
N LEU A 422 -10.13 3.16 8.12
CA LEU A 422 -10.15 2.23 9.25
C LEU A 422 -11.58 1.90 9.69
N GLU A 423 -11.85 0.63 9.97
CA GLU A 423 -13.06 0.15 10.65
C GLU A 423 -12.68 -0.25 12.09
N VAL A 424 -13.39 0.29 13.09
CA VAL A 424 -13.06 0.11 14.51
C VAL A 424 -14.27 -0.50 15.22
N PHE A 425 -14.06 -1.61 15.91
CA PHE A 425 -15.12 -2.36 16.57
C PHE A 425 -14.88 -2.35 18.08
N TYR A 426 -15.86 -1.80 18.80
CA TYR A 426 -15.95 -1.86 20.25
C TYR A 426 -17.11 -2.75 20.68
N SER A 427 -17.24 -3.06 21.99
CA SER A 427 -18.36 -3.88 22.45
C SER A 427 -19.71 -3.16 22.34
N ASP A 428 -19.77 -1.85 22.52
CA ASP A 428 -20.99 -1.06 22.63
C ASP A 428 -21.32 -0.21 21.40
N PHE A 429 -20.34 0.11 20.59
CA PHE A 429 -20.50 0.86 19.36
C PHE A 429 -19.41 0.47 18.35
N ASN A 430 -19.55 0.95 17.13
CA ASN A 430 -18.54 0.84 16.11
C ASN A 430 -18.14 2.24 15.62
N ALA A 431 -16.96 2.36 15.02
CA ALA A 431 -16.53 3.60 14.38
C ALA A 431 -15.94 3.36 13.00
N VAL A 432 -16.11 4.34 12.14
CA VAL A 432 -15.38 4.48 10.88
C VAL A 432 -14.44 5.66 11.02
N CYS A 433 -13.17 5.48 10.74
CA CYS A 433 -12.22 6.58 10.77
C CYS A 433 -11.69 6.85 9.36
N GLU A 434 -11.76 8.12 8.97
CA GLU A 434 -11.31 8.64 7.69
C GLU A 434 -10.29 9.74 7.92
N VAL A 435 -9.22 9.73 7.17
CA VAL A 435 -8.15 10.70 7.33
C VAL A 435 -7.71 11.29 5.99
N THR A 436 -7.38 12.57 5.97
CA THR A 436 -6.93 13.20 4.73
C THR A 436 -5.85 14.25 4.98
N MET A 437 -4.98 14.46 3.97
CA MET A 437 -4.01 15.55 3.93
C MET A 437 -4.57 16.79 3.21
N LEU A 438 -5.80 16.76 2.71
CA LEU A 438 -6.44 17.89 2.03
C LEU A 438 -6.88 18.95 3.04
N THR A 439 -6.75 20.22 2.68
CA THR A 439 -7.02 21.36 3.58
C THR A 439 -7.92 22.45 3.01
N ASN A 440 -8.13 22.45 1.70
CA ASN A 440 -8.88 23.47 0.98
C ASN A 440 -10.24 22.90 0.49
N ARG A 441 -10.86 23.58 -0.46
CA ARG A 441 -12.14 23.15 -1.04
C ARG A 441 -12.09 21.74 -1.65
N ASP A 442 -10.91 21.28 -2.08
CA ASP A 442 -10.76 19.92 -2.59
C ASP A 442 -11.05 18.87 -1.51
N GLN A 443 -10.84 19.20 -0.22
CA GLN A 443 -11.24 18.36 0.91
C GLN A 443 -12.75 18.11 0.89
N TRP A 444 -13.58 19.16 0.73
CA TRP A 444 -15.02 18.98 0.66
C TRP A 444 -15.45 18.19 -0.57
N LEU A 445 -14.84 18.45 -1.73
CA LEU A 445 -15.15 17.75 -2.98
C LEU A 445 -14.75 16.27 -2.97
N ALA A 446 -13.64 15.96 -2.33
CA ALA A 446 -13.09 14.59 -2.31
C ALA A 446 -13.61 13.75 -1.12
N GLU A 447 -13.92 14.38 0.01
CA GLU A 447 -14.21 13.67 1.27
C GLU A 447 -15.63 13.94 1.81
N GLY A 448 -16.24 15.06 1.47
CA GLY A 448 -17.52 15.47 2.07
C GLY A 448 -18.65 14.44 1.89
N GLN A 449 -18.84 13.93 0.69
CA GLN A 449 -19.85 12.91 0.39
C GLN A 449 -19.32 11.47 0.60
N PRO A 450 -18.09 11.12 0.21
CA PRO A 450 -17.55 9.78 0.44
C PRO A 450 -17.57 9.35 1.91
N VAL A 451 -17.18 10.21 2.84
CA VAL A 451 -17.20 9.90 4.28
C VAL A 451 -18.60 9.57 4.78
N GLN A 452 -19.64 10.35 4.34
CA GLN A 452 -21.03 10.05 4.68
C GLN A 452 -21.45 8.68 4.14
N ARG A 453 -21.13 8.38 2.88
CA ARG A 453 -21.45 7.12 2.24
C ARG A 453 -20.77 5.94 2.96
N HIS A 454 -19.48 6.04 3.26
CA HIS A 454 -18.75 4.98 3.95
C HIS A 454 -19.33 4.69 5.33
N LEU A 455 -19.66 5.73 6.10
CA LEU A 455 -20.32 5.54 7.40
C LEU A 455 -21.70 4.90 7.26
N PHE A 456 -22.50 5.36 6.28
CA PHE A 456 -23.81 4.80 5.99
C PHE A 456 -23.74 3.32 5.61
N GLU A 457 -22.88 2.96 4.65
CA GLU A 457 -22.70 1.59 4.19
C GLU A 457 -22.18 0.69 5.32
N PHE A 458 -21.26 1.20 6.16
CA PHE A 458 -20.76 0.49 7.32
C PHE A 458 -21.86 0.28 8.36
N ALA A 459 -22.63 1.29 8.72
CA ALA A 459 -23.76 1.17 9.66
C ALA A 459 -24.81 0.17 9.17
N ARG A 460 -25.08 0.14 7.86
CA ARG A 460 -25.99 -0.83 7.25
C ARG A 460 -25.49 -2.27 7.27
N LYS A 461 -24.16 -2.47 7.20
CA LYS A 461 -23.53 -3.79 7.34
C LYS A 461 -23.51 -4.29 8.79
N HIS A 462 -23.54 -3.37 9.76
CA HIS A 462 -23.43 -3.64 11.19
C HIS A 462 -24.59 -3.01 11.98
N PRO A 463 -25.85 -3.42 11.73
CA PRO A 463 -27.05 -2.77 12.29
C PRO A 463 -27.25 -3.06 13.78
N ASP A 464 -26.47 -3.96 14.35
CA ASP A 464 -26.55 -4.37 15.76
C ASP A 464 -25.95 -3.34 16.72
N LYS A 465 -25.13 -2.42 16.22
CA LYS A 465 -24.47 -1.38 17.00
C LYS A 465 -24.50 -0.03 16.30
N GLU A 466 -24.53 1.00 17.13
CA GLU A 466 -24.36 2.36 16.64
C GLU A 466 -23.01 2.56 15.94
N ALA A 467 -22.99 3.28 14.82
CA ALA A 467 -21.78 3.63 14.10
C ALA A 467 -21.50 5.14 14.18
N ILE A 468 -20.27 5.50 14.52
CA ILE A 468 -19.79 6.88 14.63
C ILE A 468 -18.65 7.10 13.62
N GLY A 469 -18.72 8.18 12.85
CA GLY A 469 -17.65 8.61 11.95
C GLY A 469 -16.65 9.51 12.66
N ILE A 470 -15.36 9.24 12.50
CA ILE A 470 -14.25 10.09 12.94
C ILE A 470 -13.54 10.58 11.68
N PHE A 471 -13.43 11.89 11.53
CA PHE A 471 -12.74 12.48 10.38
C PHE A 471 -11.57 13.35 10.84
N ILE A 472 -10.36 13.06 10.36
CA ILE A 472 -9.14 13.75 10.81
C ILE A 472 -8.43 14.42 9.63
N ALA A 473 -8.15 15.71 9.73
CA ALA A 473 -7.48 16.48 8.70
C ALA A 473 -6.54 17.55 9.28
N PRO A 474 -5.52 18.03 8.53
CA PRO A 474 -4.65 19.12 9.02
C PRO A 474 -5.41 20.37 9.42
N VAL A 475 -6.35 20.79 8.56
CA VAL A 475 -7.30 21.91 8.77
C VAL A 475 -8.62 21.53 8.11
N LEU A 476 -9.72 21.88 8.75
CA LEU A 476 -11.05 21.54 8.26
C LEU A 476 -11.66 22.70 7.46
N HIS A 477 -11.96 22.42 6.19
CA HIS A 477 -12.67 23.38 5.35
C HIS A 477 -14.09 23.61 5.86
N ARG A 478 -14.60 24.86 5.75
CA ARG A 478 -15.92 25.23 6.26
C ARG A 478 -17.05 24.40 5.63
N ASP A 479 -16.97 24.12 4.34
CA ASP A 479 -18.00 23.33 3.64
C ASP A 479 -17.99 21.87 4.10
N THR A 480 -16.83 21.29 4.39
CA THR A 480 -16.71 19.94 5.00
C THR A 480 -17.39 19.90 6.36
N ARG A 481 -17.09 20.87 7.23
CA ARG A 481 -17.74 21.00 8.55
C ARG A 481 -19.25 21.16 8.43
N ASN A 482 -19.72 21.99 7.50
CA ASN A 482 -21.14 22.17 7.26
C ASN A 482 -21.82 20.90 6.78
N THR A 483 -21.18 20.13 5.87
CA THR A 483 -21.69 18.87 5.36
C THR A 483 -21.89 17.85 6.49
N PHE A 484 -20.91 17.69 7.37
CA PHE A 484 -21.01 16.74 8.50
C PHE A 484 -22.05 17.19 9.54
N LYS A 485 -22.15 18.49 9.81
CA LYS A 485 -23.22 19.01 10.65
C LYS A 485 -24.61 18.77 10.05
N GLN A 486 -24.76 18.97 8.75
CA GLN A 486 -26.06 18.76 8.08
C GLN A 486 -26.46 17.27 8.06
N SER A 487 -25.52 16.35 7.93
CA SER A 487 -25.83 14.92 8.00
C SER A 487 -26.31 14.46 9.39
N PHE A 488 -25.95 15.18 10.45
CA PHE A 488 -26.52 14.92 11.78
C PHE A 488 -28.00 15.33 11.89
N TYR A 489 -28.39 16.46 11.30
CA TYR A 489 -29.78 16.95 11.36
C TYR A 489 -30.69 16.39 10.27
N GLY A 490 -30.16 16.08 9.11
CA GLY A 490 -30.92 15.67 7.93
C GLY A 490 -30.67 14.24 7.48
N GLY A 491 -29.78 13.53 8.17
CA GLY A 491 -29.48 12.15 7.85
C GLY A 491 -28.76 11.91 6.52
N TYR A 492 -28.79 10.68 6.10
CA TYR A 492 -28.29 10.24 4.80
C TYR A 492 -29.08 9.00 4.38
N ASP A 493 -29.74 9.07 3.22
CA ASP A 493 -30.63 8.04 2.72
C ASP A 493 -31.65 7.59 3.79
N GLU A 494 -31.70 6.33 4.17
CA GLU A 494 -32.64 5.75 5.13
C GLU A 494 -32.22 5.92 6.62
N ILE A 495 -31.07 6.56 6.89
CA ILE A 495 -30.61 6.87 8.26
C ILE A 495 -30.91 8.33 8.60
N ASP A 496 -31.73 8.56 9.64
CA ASP A 496 -32.20 9.90 10.04
C ASP A 496 -31.12 10.82 10.57
N SER A 497 -29.99 10.28 11.06
CA SER A 497 -28.88 11.04 11.62
C SER A 497 -27.57 10.30 11.47
N LEU A 498 -26.59 10.89 10.77
CA LEU A 498 -25.22 10.43 10.73
C LEU A 498 -24.35 11.21 11.73
N LYS A 499 -23.68 10.50 12.61
CA LYS A 499 -22.79 11.05 13.63
C LYS A 499 -21.36 11.06 13.13
N ILE A 500 -20.90 12.20 12.60
CA ILE A 500 -19.52 12.39 12.11
C ILE A 500 -18.85 13.48 12.94
N ILE A 501 -17.77 13.13 13.63
CA ILE A 501 -16.98 14.03 14.46
C ILE A 501 -15.69 14.39 13.72
N PRO A 502 -15.53 15.66 13.32
CA PRO A 502 -14.33 16.12 12.66
C PRO A 502 -13.27 16.61 13.66
N PHE A 503 -12.01 16.24 13.42
CA PHE A 503 -10.84 16.70 14.16
C PHE A 503 -9.84 17.41 13.24
N GLU A 504 -9.33 18.58 13.65
CA GLU A 504 -8.07 19.06 13.10
C GLU A 504 -6.89 18.36 13.77
N PHE A 505 -5.75 18.26 13.09
CA PHE A 505 -4.55 17.59 13.65
C PHE A 505 -4.19 18.14 15.04
N LYS A 506 -4.29 19.45 15.27
CA LYS A 506 -3.99 20.03 16.58
C LYS A 506 -4.84 19.45 17.71
N ASN A 507 -6.16 19.26 17.44
CA ASN A 507 -7.09 18.72 18.44
C ASN A 507 -6.85 17.22 18.62
N TRP A 508 -6.65 16.49 17.53
CA TRP A 508 -6.35 15.05 17.57
C TRP A 508 -5.00 14.77 18.25
N THR A 509 -3.97 15.57 17.96
CA THR A 509 -2.67 15.49 18.65
C THR A 509 -2.80 15.71 20.16
N SER A 510 -3.66 16.64 20.60
CA SER A 510 -3.98 16.83 22.01
C SER A 510 -4.60 15.56 22.61
N VAL A 511 -5.55 14.93 21.93
CA VAL A 511 -6.13 13.64 22.36
C VAL A 511 -5.04 12.58 22.52
N VAL A 512 -4.16 12.41 21.54
CA VAL A 512 -3.08 11.40 21.58
C VAL A 512 -2.12 11.65 22.76
N ARG A 513 -1.74 12.89 23.04
CA ARG A 513 -0.94 13.24 24.22
C ARG A 513 -1.64 12.93 25.53
N GLN A 514 -2.94 13.18 25.60
CA GLN A 514 -3.72 12.86 26.81
C GLN A 514 -3.85 11.35 27.02
N LEU A 515 -3.91 10.55 25.95
CA LEU A 515 -3.79 9.10 26.04
C LEU A 515 -2.43 8.68 26.62
N ALA A 516 -1.34 9.34 26.19
CA ALA A 516 -0.01 9.11 26.77
C ALA A 516 0.04 9.44 28.27
N ILE A 517 -0.54 10.57 28.67
CA ILE A 517 -0.64 11.00 30.09
C ILE A 517 -1.44 9.97 30.88
N ALA A 518 -2.64 9.61 30.43
CA ALA A 518 -3.45 8.60 31.11
C ALA A 518 -2.68 7.30 31.35
N LYS A 519 -2.00 6.81 30.32
CA LYS A 519 -1.15 5.60 30.43
C LYS A 519 -0.01 5.78 31.44
N SER A 520 0.68 6.92 31.45
CA SER A 520 1.77 7.19 32.41
C SER A 520 1.28 7.22 33.86
N GLU A 521 0.02 7.57 34.07
CA GLU A 521 -0.65 7.56 35.39
C GLU A 521 -1.30 6.20 35.73
N GLY A 522 -1.14 5.18 34.87
CA GLY A 522 -1.80 3.88 35.06
C GLY A 522 -3.31 3.92 34.84
N LYS A 523 -3.82 4.98 34.23
CA LYS A 523 -5.23 5.14 33.85
C LYS A 523 -5.46 4.71 32.40
N ALA A 524 -6.71 4.44 32.04
CA ALA A 524 -7.09 4.08 30.70
C ALA A 524 -8.34 4.84 30.27
N ILE A 525 -8.37 5.26 29.02
CA ILE A 525 -9.61 5.70 28.37
C ILE A 525 -10.32 4.44 27.88
N THR A 526 -11.46 4.13 28.50
CA THR A 526 -12.30 3.00 28.10
C THR A 526 -13.09 3.34 26.84
N GLN A 527 -13.64 2.33 26.17
CA GLN A 527 -14.56 2.55 25.05
C GLN A 527 -15.75 3.43 25.41
N SER A 528 -16.31 3.26 26.62
CA SER A 528 -17.43 4.08 27.11
C SER A 528 -17.03 5.53 27.29
N GLY A 529 -15.85 5.79 27.87
CA GLY A 529 -15.28 7.12 28.00
C GLY A 529 -15.02 7.75 26.63
N PHE A 530 -14.43 7.00 25.72
CA PHE A 530 -14.19 7.49 24.35
C PHE A 530 -15.50 7.80 23.62
N LYS A 531 -16.51 6.92 23.72
CA LYS A 531 -17.84 7.18 23.15
C LYS A 531 -18.43 8.47 23.74
N GLY A 532 -18.42 8.64 25.06
CA GLY A 532 -18.92 9.84 25.72
C GLY A 532 -18.20 11.11 25.26
N TYR A 533 -16.87 11.04 25.07
CA TYR A 533 -16.10 12.14 24.50
C TYR A 533 -16.55 12.49 23.07
N LEU A 534 -16.69 11.50 22.19
CA LEU A 534 -17.17 11.70 20.82
C LEU A 534 -18.60 12.29 20.80
N GLU A 535 -19.50 11.76 21.63
CA GLU A 535 -20.89 12.23 21.72
C GLU A 535 -20.99 13.67 22.24
N SER A 536 -20.09 14.11 23.12
CA SER A 536 -20.03 15.50 23.59
C SER A 536 -19.75 16.53 22.47
N MET A 537 -19.17 16.07 21.37
CA MET A 537 -18.82 16.88 20.21
C MET A 537 -19.91 16.92 19.13
N LEU A 538 -20.96 16.11 19.24
CA LEU A 538 -22.07 16.11 18.28
C LEU A 538 -22.82 17.44 18.27
N PRO A 539 -23.48 17.81 17.16
CA PRO A 539 -24.41 18.93 17.14
C PRO A 539 -25.54 18.74 18.19
N ILE A 540 -26.03 19.85 18.75
CA ILE A 540 -27.06 19.78 19.80
C ILE A 540 -28.38 19.34 19.19
N SER A 541 -28.93 18.23 19.73
CA SER A 541 -30.25 17.75 19.31
C SER A 541 -31.35 18.75 19.69
N GLY A 542 -32.30 18.96 18.78
CA GLY A 542 -33.44 19.89 19.00
C GLY A 542 -33.11 21.38 18.84
N LYS A 543 -31.84 21.76 18.58
CA LYS A 543 -31.44 23.14 18.29
C LYS A 543 -30.48 23.15 17.11
N ILE A 544 -30.84 23.87 16.04
CA ILE A 544 -29.95 24.02 14.89
C ILE A 544 -28.88 25.06 15.22
N GLU A 545 -27.65 24.60 15.40
CA GLU A 545 -26.46 25.45 15.56
C GLU A 545 -26.01 25.95 14.18
N THR A 546 -25.40 27.13 14.14
CA THR A 546 -24.63 27.52 12.94
C THR A 546 -23.38 26.62 12.84
N THR A 547 -22.79 26.52 11.66
CA THR A 547 -21.56 25.73 11.46
C THR A 547 -20.41 26.28 12.30
N ASP A 548 -20.34 27.60 12.43
CA ASP A 548 -19.26 28.24 13.18
C ASP A 548 -19.47 28.09 14.69
N ASP A 549 -20.72 28.19 15.22
CA ASP A 549 -21.01 27.95 16.64
C ASP A 549 -20.69 26.49 17.04
N TRP A 550 -21.14 25.51 16.24
CA TRP A 550 -20.81 24.11 16.46
C TRP A 550 -19.29 23.90 16.45
N TRP A 551 -18.60 24.42 15.42
CA TRP A 551 -17.16 24.29 15.29
C TRP A 551 -16.40 24.92 16.46
N ASN A 552 -16.76 26.10 16.88
CA ASN A 552 -16.14 26.78 18.02
C ASN A 552 -16.33 25.98 19.33
N ARG A 553 -17.49 25.35 19.50
CA ARG A 553 -17.76 24.51 20.66
C ARG A 553 -16.90 23.26 20.66
N ILE A 554 -16.86 22.49 19.55
CA ILE A 554 -16.13 21.22 19.51
C ILE A 554 -14.61 21.42 19.43
N SER A 555 -14.13 22.49 18.80
CA SER A 555 -12.70 22.78 18.75
C SER A 555 -12.12 23.25 20.08
N ALA A 556 -12.98 23.65 21.02
CA ALA A 556 -12.61 23.93 22.41
C ALA A 556 -12.70 22.68 23.32
N GLN A 557 -13.30 21.58 22.85
CA GLN A 557 -13.43 20.33 23.57
C GLN A 557 -12.16 19.50 23.38
N ASP A 558 -11.12 19.84 24.12
CA ASP A 558 -9.79 19.24 23.94
C ASP A 558 -9.38 18.30 25.08
N ASN A 559 -10.27 18.04 26.06
CA ASN A 559 -9.96 17.28 27.27
C ASN A 559 -10.67 15.92 27.30
N ILE A 560 -10.06 14.89 26.72
CA ILE A 560 -10.57 13.51 26.82
C ILE A 560 -10.37 12.92 28.23
N LEU A 561 -9.48 13.47 29.06
CA LEU A 561 -9.24 12.98 30.43
C LEU A 561 -10.44 13.19 31.36
N GLU A 562 -11.39 14.05 31.02
CA GLU A 562 -12.67 14.16 31.75
C GLU A 562 -13.54 12.91 31.63
N PHE A 563 -13.23 12.04 30.65
CA PHE A 563 -13.95 10.81 30.35
C PHE A 563 -13.16 9.56 30.74
N VAL A 564 -12.13 9.68 31.59
CA VAL A 564 -11.41 8.54 32.17
C VAL A 564 -12.36 7.83 33.14
N GLY A 565 -12.56 6.53 32.91
CA GLY A 565 -13.37 5.69 33.77
C GLY A 565 -12.58 5.06 34.91
#